data_5af6a0067273b273d1ab225ce6082bb2
#
_entry.id   5af6a0067273b273d1ab225ce6082bb2
#
_cell.length_a   1.000
_cell.length_b   1.000
_cell.length_c   1.000
_cell.angle_alpha   90.00
_cell.angle_beta   90.00
_cell.angle_gamma   90.00
#
_symmetry.space_group_name_H-M   'P 1'
#
loop_
_entity.id
_entity.type
_entity.pdbx_description
1 polymer ?
#
loop_
_entity_poly.entity_id
_entity_poly.type
_entity_poly.pdbx_seq_one_letter_code
_entity_poly.pdbx_strand_id
1 'polypeptide(L)'
;MKNNKLRQSGLKIMANLVLLLGNFAYFLIFAVINGVLGFICAMGVTIFGSIGIAKYLGENISLSYELIISLTIICGVLRGLLRYIEQYSNHYIAFKLLAILRDKIFSALRILAPAKLEGKQKGGIIAMVTSDIETLEVFYAHTLSPIMICIFVSLGIIIYVGLVSSWYLSLCAIISYLIIGILLPLISSSKMKNIGVNYRQEFSSFNAYYMDSIKG
;
A
#
# COMPACT_ATOMS: atom_id res chain seq x y z
N MET A 1 2.50 -14.03 37.26
CA MET A 1 3.56 -14.44 36.32
C MET A 1 3.43 -13.59 35.05
N LYS A 2 4.36 -12.66 34.83
CA LYS A 2 4.40 -11.77 33.65
C LYS A 2 4.66 -12.59 32.37
N ASN A 3 3.67 -12.75 31.51
CA ASN A 3 3.83 -13.30 30.19
C ASN A 3 4.60 -12.29 29.32
N ASN A 4 5.92 -12.39 29.36
CA ASN A 4 6.82 -11.71 28.46
C ASN A 4 6.83 -12.48 27.10
N LYS A 5 5.68 -12.53 26.42
CA LYS A 5 5.65 -12.92 25.02
C LYS A 5 6.42 -11.85 24.27
N LEU A 6 7.62 -12.21 23.79
CA LEU A 6 8.50 -11.43 22.95
C LEU A 6 7.69 -10.64 21.93
N ARG A 7 7.53 -9.35 22.18
CA ARG A 7 6.85 -8.43 21.26
C ARG A 7 7.75 -8.33 20.02
N GLN A 8 7.44 -9.09 19.00
CA GLN A 8 8.21 -9.06 17.76
C GLN A 8 8.24 -7.64 17.24
N SER A 9 9.39 -7.18 16.77
CA SER A 9 9.55 -5.89 16.12
C SER A 9 8.59 -5.81 14.93
N GLY A 10 7.93 -4.66 14.73
CA GLY A 10 7.03 -4.44 13.60
C GLY A 10 7.68 -4.78 12.26
N LEU A 11 8.98 -4.47 12.09
CA LEU A 11 9.76 -4.84 10.91
C LEU A 11 9.85 -6.36 10.70
N LYS A 12 10.02 -7.13 11.77
CA LYS A 12 10.06 -8.59 11.69
C LYS A 12 8.70 -9.17 11.28
N ILE A 13 7.62 -8.59 11.79
CA ILE A 13 6.25 -8.97 11.38
C ILE A 13 6.05 -8.66 9.91
N MET A 14 6.40 -7.46 9.44
CA MET A 14 6.32 -7.08 8.03
C MET A 14 7.15 -8.01 7.13
N ALA A 15 8.39 -8.34 7.52
CA ALA A 15 9.23 -9.27 6.78
C ALA A 15 8.59 -10.66 6.67
N ASN A 16 8.01 -11.17 7.75
CA ASN A 16 7.30 -12.46 7.74
C ASN A 16 6.05 -12.42 6.84
N LEU A 17 5.31 -11.30 6.81
CA LEU A 17 4.17 -11.13 5.93
C LEU A 17 4.62 -11.08 4.45
N VAL A 18 5.74 -10.42 4.16
CA VAL A 18 6.31 -10.43 2.79
C VAL A 18 6.77 -11.84 2.39
N LEU A 19 7.38 -12.60 3.29
CA LEU A 19 7.76 -14.00 3.03
C LEU A 19 6.54 -14.90 2.77
N LEU A 20 5.38 -14.56 3.34
CA LEU A 20 4.14 -15.29 3.11
C LEU A 20 3.62 -15.15 1.66
N LEU A 21 4.03 -14.11 0.93
CA LEU A 21 3.72 -13.96 -0.50
C LEU A 21 4.19 -15.16 -1.32
N GLY A 22 5.35 -15.74 -1.00
CA GLY A 22 5.86 -16.94 -1.67
C GLY A 22 5.70 -16.86 -3.19
N ASN A 23 4.91 -17.80 -3.74
CA ASN A 23 4.65 -17.88 -5.18
C ASN A 23 3.85 -16.71 -5.77
N PHE A 24 3.26 -15.83 -4.95
CA PHE A 24 2.53 -14.64 -5.43
C PHE A 24 3.42 -13.41 -5.62
N ALA A 25 4.71 -13.50 -5.32
CA ALA A 25 5.65 -12.38 -5.45
C ALA A 25 5.72 -11.84 -6.89
N TYR A 26 5.54 -12.70 -7.91
CA TYR A 26 5.52 -12.27 -9.30
C TYR A 26 4.34 -11.35 -9.65
N PHE A 27 3.18 -11.57 -9.04
CA PHE A 27 2.04 -10.65 -9.18
C PHE A 27 2.33 -9.28 -8.56
N LEU A 28 3.05 -9.26 -7.41
CA LEU A 28 3.48 -8.02 -6.79
C LEU A 28 4.46 -7.26 -7.70
N ILE A 29 5.44 -7.95 -8.27
CA ILE A 29 6.39 -7.35 -9.21
C ILE A 29 5.64 -6.79 -10.42
N PHE A 30 4.69 -7.54 -10.97
CA PHE A 30 3.85 -7.10 -12.08
C PHE A 30 3.02 -5.86 -11.72
N ALA A 31 2.41 -5.82 -10.53
CA ALA A 31 1.69 -4.64 -10.04
C ALA A 31 2.62 -3.42 -9.91
N VAL A 32 3.82 -3.60 -9.35
CA VAL A 32 4.80 -2.52 -9.18
C VAL A 32 5.26 -1.97 -10.53
N ILE A 33 5.55 -2.84 -11.50
CA ILE A 33 5.94 -2.41 -12.86
C ILE A 33 4.82 -1.56 -13.50
N ASN A 34 3.58 -2.04 -13.45
CA ASN A 34 2.44 -1.29 -14.00
C ASN A 34 2.21 0.03 -13.26
N GLY A 35 2.40 0.05 -11.93
CA GLY A 35 2.32 1.26 -11.14
C GLY A 35 3.39 2.30 -11.52
N VAL A 36 4.64 1.88 -11.68
CA VAL A 36 5.75 2.75 -12.12
C VAL A 36 5.48 3.31 -13.52
N LEU A 37 5.08 2.46 -14.46
CA LEU A 37 4.70 2.90 -15.82
C LEU A 37 3.52 3.87 -15.80
N GLY A 38 2.53 3.62 -14.94
CA GLY A 38 1.39 4.51 -14.73
C GLY A 38 1.81 5.91 -14.23
N PHE A 39 2.79 5.99 -13.33
CA PHE A 39 3.36 7.27 -12.89
C PHE A 39 4.17 7.96 -13.99
N ILE A 40 4.93 7.22 -14.81
CA ILE A 40 5.62 7.78 -15.98
C ILE A 40 4.61 8.38 -16.96
N CYS A 41 3.50 7.69 -17.23
CA CYS A 41 2.42 8.24 -18.05
C CYS A 41 1.79 9.50 -17.43
N ALA A 42 1.61 9.53 -16.10
CA ALA A 42 1.11 10.71 -15.40
C ALA A 42 2.04 11.92 -15.55
N MET A 43 3.35 11.69 -15.44
CA MET A 43 4.36 12.73 -15.73
C MET A 43 4.31 13.16 -17.21
N GLY A 44 4.12 12.21 -18.13
CA GLY A 44 3.93 12.50 -19.54
C GLY A 44 2.77 13.46 -19.82
N VAL A 45 1.62 13.26 -19.17
CA VAL A 45 0.46 14.17 -19.29
C VAL A 45 0.83 15.60 -18.88
N THR A 46 1.53 15.76 -17.75
CA THR A 46 1.93 17.08 -17.25
C THR A 46 3.01 17.71 -18.15
N ILE A 47 3.98 16.94 -18.62
CA ILE A 47 5.06 17.43 -19.47
C ILE A 47 4.50 17.90 -20.83
N PHE A 48 3.73 17.04 -21.51
CA PHE A 48 3.17 17.42 -22.81
C PHE A 48 2.13 18.54 -22.71
N GLY A 49 1.33 18.56 -21.62
CA GLY A 49 0.45 19.70 -21.33
C GLY A 49 1.20 21.01 -21.12
N SER A 50 2.30 20.99 -20.39
CA SER A 50 3.14 22.17 -20.18
C SER A 50 3.82 22.63 -21.48
N ILE A 51 4.29 21.71 -22.31
CA ILE A 51 4.84 22.01 -23.63
C ILE A 51 3.79 22.66 -24.53
N GLY A 52 2.54 22.17 -24.51
CA GLY A 52 1.43 22.76 -25.26
C GLY A 52 1.13 24.20 -24.85
N ILE A 53 1.12 24.46 -23.53
CA ILE A 53 0.94 25.82 -22.98
C ILE A 53 2.10 26.73 -23.36
N ALA A 54 3.35 26.29 -23.22
CA ALA A 54 4.52 27.06 -23.58
C ALA A 54 4.52 27.45 -25.06
N LYS A 55 4.16 26.52 -25.94
CA LYS A 55 4.01 26.79 -27.37
C LYS A 55 2.90 27.80 -27.65
N TYR A 56 1.77 27.73 -26.92
CA TYR A 56 0.69 28.71 -27.05
C TYR A 56 1.12 30.13 -26.62
N LEU A 57 2.01 30.24 -25.64
CA LEU A 57 2.58 31.49 -25.15
C LEU A 57 3.67 32.07 -26.08
N GLY A 58 3.95 31.43 -27.22
CA GLY A 58 4.87 31.95 -28.22
C GLY A 58 6.28 31.35 -28.19
N GLU A 59 6.54 30.34 -27.33
CA GLU A 59 7.80 29.62 -27.33
C GLU A 59 8.00 28.84 -28.64
N ASN A 60 9.22 28.89 -29.18
CA ASN A 60 9.56 28.25 -30.46
C ASN A 60 9.78 26.74 -30.27
N ILE A 61 8.69 25.99 -30.22
CA ILE A 61 8.69 24.54 -30.02
C ILE A 61 8.39 23.84 -31.36
N SER A 62 9.29 22.96 -31.79
CA SER A 62 9.20 22.24 -33.07
C SER A 62 8.07 21.19 -33.14
N LEU A 63 7.55 20.72 -32.00
CA LEU A 63 6.47 19.73 -31.97
C LEU A 63 5.15 20.35 -32.48
N SER A 64 4.40 19.62 -33.30
CA SER A 64 3.06 20.05 -33.74
C SER A 64 2.04 19.95 -32.59
N TYR A 65 0.99 20.79 -32.63
CA TYR A 65 -0.11 20.69 -31.63
C TYR A 65 -0.81 19.31 -31.66
N GLU A 66 -1.00 18.75 -32.85
CA GLU A 66 -1.60 17.42 -33.02
C GLU A 66 -0.81 16.34 -32.28
N LEU A 67 0.52 16.38 -32.39
CA LEU A 67 1.39 15.43 -31.71
C LEU A 67 1.35 15.62 -30.20
N ILE A 68 1.39 16.85 -29.71
CA ILE A 68 1.32 17.16 -28.27
C ILE A 68 -0.01 16.66 -27.67
N ILE A 69 -1.12 16.95 -28.34
CA ILE A 69 -2.45 16.53 -27.89
C ILE A 69 -2.56 15.00 -27.92
N SER A 70 -2.12 14.37 -29.02
CA SER A 70 -2.15 12.91 -29.15
C SER A 70 -1.34 12.22 -28.06
N LEU A 71 -0.11 12.67 -27.78
CA LEU A 71 0.73 12.13 -26.73
C LEU A 71 0.10 12.32 -25.33
N THR A 72 -0.51 13.47 -25.10
CA THR A 72 -1.22 13.74 -23.83
C THR A 72 -2.38 12.77 -23.63
N ILE A 73 -3.21 12.56 -24.67
CA ILE A 73 -4.34 11.63 -24.63
C ILE A 73 -3.87 10.19 -24.43
N ILE A 74 -2.85 9.75 -25.20
CA ILE A 74 -2.28 8.41 -25.09
C ILE A 74 -1.76 8.17 -23.66
N CYS A 75 -0.99 9.10 -23.11
CA CYS A 75 -0.49 9.00 -21.74
C CYS A 75 -1.64 8.95 -20.73
N GLY A 76 -2.70 9.75 -20.90
CA GLY A 76 -3.88 9.74 -20.02
C GLY A 76 -4.62 8.42 -20.04
N VAL A 77 -4.87 7.86 -21.21
CA VAL A 77 -5.54 6.56 -21.37
C VAL A 77 -4.69 5.42 -20.80
N LEU A 78 -3.40 5.39 -21.14
CA LEU A 78 -2.46 4.38 -20.62
C LEU A 78 -2.36 4.45 -19.11
N ARG A 79 -2.32 5.64 -18.52
CA ARG A 79 -2.32 5.81 -17.05
C ARG A 79 -3.53 5.14 -16.41
N GLY A 80 -4.73 5.32 -16.98
CA GLY A 80 -5.96 4.70 -16.47
C GLY A 80 -5.91 3.18 -16.53
N LEU A 81 -5.48 2.62 -17.67
CA LEU A 81 -5.34 1.17 -17.86
C LEU A 81 -4.29 0.55 -16.93
N LEU A 82 -3.11 1.16 -16.85
CA LEU A 82 -2.02 0.68 -15.99
C LEU A 82 -2.40 0.74 -14.51
N ARG A 83 -3.12 1.79 -14.09
CA ARG A 83 -3.62 1.90 -12.73
C ARG A 83 -4.67 0.85 -12.42
N TYR A 84 -5.56 0.55 -13.36
CA TYR A 84 -6.52 -0.54 -13.19
C TYR A 84 -5.82 -1.89 -13.01
N ILE A 85 -4.85 -2.22 -13.88
CA ILE A 85 -4.08 -3.46 -13.82
C ILE A 85 -3.31 -3.59 -12.50
N GLU A 86 -2.68 -2.50 -12.05
CA GLU A 86 -1.98 -2.43 -10.76
C GLU A 86 -2.92 -2.75 -9.61
N GLN A 87 -4.06 -2.05 -9.52
CA GLN A 87 -5.03 -2.24 -8.45
C GLN A 87 -5.65 -3.63 -8.47
N TYR A 88 -6.03 -4.12 -9.65
CA TYR A 88 -6.55 -5.48 -9.81
C TYR A 88 -5.55 -6.53 -9.27
N SER A 89 -4.27 -6.40 -9.65
CA SER A 89 -3.22 -7.31 -9.19
C SER A 89 -3.02 -7.25 -7.67
N ASN A 90 -3.04 -6.07 -7.07
CA ASN A 90 -2.89 -5.87 -5.64
C ASN A 90 -4.03 -6.52 -4.85
N HIS A 91 -5.27 -6.29 -5.26
CA HIS A 91 -6.44 -6.92 -4.62
C HIS A 91 -6.48 -8.43 -4.85
N TYR A 92 -6.10 -8.91 -6.03
CA TYR A 92 -5.99 -10.33 -6.31
C TYR A 92 -5.04 -11.04 -5.34
N ILE A 93 -3.84 -10.47 -5.12
CA ILE A 93 -2.87 -10.99 -4.14
C ILE A 93 -3.50 -10.99 -2.74
N ALA A 94 -4.07 -9.88 -2.32
CA ALA A 94 -4.66 -9.73 -1.00
C ALA A 94 -5.72 -10.81 -0.74
N PHE A 95 -6.72 -10.93 -1.61
CA PHE A 95 -7.81 -11.91 -1.45
C PHE A 95 -7.33 -13.37 -1.49
N LYS A 96 -6.35 -13.69 -2.34
CA LYS A 96 -5.77 -15.04 -2.37
C LYS A 96 -5.04 -15.36 -1.06
N LEU A 97 -4.26 -14.42 -0.52
CA LEU A 97 -3.56 -14.62 0.75
C LEU A 97 -4.54 -14.71 1.93
N LEU A 98 -5.60 -13.88 1.94
CA LEU A 98 -6.64 -13.96 2.95
C LEU A 98 -7.33 -15.33 2.93
N ALA A 99 -7.67 -15.86 1.76
CA ALA A 99 -8.28 -17.18 1.63
C ALA A 99 -7.37 -18.28 2.18
N ILE A 100 -6.07 -18.26 1.84
CA ILE A 100 -5.09 -19.23 2.35
C ILE A 100 -4.93 -19.12 3.87
N LEU A 101 -4.91 -17.90 4.42
CA LEU A 101 -4.80 -17.69 5.87
C LEU A 101 -6.05 -18.21 6.60
N ARG A 102 -7.25 -17.92 6.09
CA ARG A 102 -8.50 -18.44 6.64
C ARG A 102 -8.50 -19.95 6.65
N ASP A 103 -8.14 -20.59 5.54
CA ASP A 103 -8.09 -22.05 5.46
C ASP A 103 -7.09 -22.66 6.46
N LYS A 104 -5.89 -22.08 6.58
CA LYS A 104 -4.90 -22.52 7.59
C LYS A 104 -5.41 -22.37 9.01
N ILE A 105 -6.09 -21.28 9.35
CA ILE A 105 -6.66 -21.07 10.69
C ILE A 105 -7.78 -22.05 10.95
N PHE A 106 -8.71 -22.26 10.00
CA PHE A 106 -9.79 -23.23 10.17
C PHE A 106 -9.26 -24.65 10.29
N SER A 107 -8.22 -25.00 9.56
CA SER A 107 -7.56 -26.32 9.69
C SER A 107 -6.93 -26.50 11.06
N ALA A 108 -6.25 -25.48 11.58
CA ALA A 108 -5.70 -25.51 12.93
C ALA A 108 -6.80 -25.58 14.01
N LEU A 109 -7.90 -24.85 13.85
CA LEU A 109 -9.03 -24.90 14.79
C LEU A 109 -9.68 -26.28 14.83
N ARG A 110 -9.84 -26.95 13.67
CA ARG A 110 -10.37 -28.33 13.59
C ARG A 110 -9.52 -29.32 14.36
N ILE A 111 -8.20 -29.19 14.32
CA ILE A 111 -7.27 -30.09 15.04
C ILE A 111 -7.33 -29.82 16.56
N LEU A 112 -7.59 -28.57 16.98
CA LEU A 112 -7.63 -28.16 18.38
C LEU A 112 -8.99 -28.39 19.04
N ALA A 113 -10.05 -28.61 18.27
CA ALA A 113 -11.40 -28.86 18.79
C ALA A 113 -11.55 -30.34 19.22
N PRO A 114 -12.42 -30.62 20.28
CA PRO A 114 -13.06 -29.65 21.14
C PRO A 114 -12.20 -29.26 22.36
N ALA A 115 -11.27 -30.12 22.79
CA ALA A 115 -10.63 -30.09 24.11
C ALA A 115 -9.82 -28.81 24.43
N LYS A 116 -9.20 -28.19 23.44
CA LYS A 116 -8.39 -26.96 23.65
C LYS A 116 -9.15 -25.66 23.39
N LEU A 117 -10.39 -25.76 22.92
CA LEU A 117 -11.25 -24.60 22.65
C LEU A 117 -12.31 -24.41 23.75
N GLU A 118 -12.50 -25.40 24.62
CA GLU A 118 -13.34 -25.27 25.81
C GLU A 118 -12.79 -24.18 26.73
N GLY A 119 -13.65 -23.22 27.10
CA GLY A 119 -13.28 -22.07 27.94
C GLY A 119 -12.70 -20.84 27.22
N LYS A 120 -12.46 -20.90 25.90
CA LYS A 120 -12.12 -19.68 25.14
C LYS A 120 -13.38 -19.00 24.59
N GLN A 121 -13.39 -17.69 24.67
CA GLN A 121 -14.50 -16.90 24.10
C GLN A 121 -14.61 -17.15 22.60
N LYS A 122 -15.66 -17.82 22.17
CA LYS A 122 -15.94 -18.11 20.73
C LYS A 122 -15.92 -16.84 19.89
N GLY A 123 -16.43 -15.72 20.43
CA GLY A 123 -16.41 -14.41 19.77
C GLY A 123 -15.01 -13.88 19.45
N GLY A 124 -14.01 -14.12 20.32
CA GLY A 124 -12.63 -13.72 20.06
C GLY A 124 -11.98 -14.49 18.91
N ILE A 125 -12.32 -15.77 18.74
CA ILE A 125 -11.84 -16.59 17.61
C ILE A 125 -12.49 -16.12 16.31
N ILE A 126 -13.79 -15.84 16.32
CA ILE A 126 -14.52 -15.33 15.15
C ILE A 126 -13.95 -13.96 14.74
N ALA A 127 -13.75 -13.04 15.69
CA ALA A 127 -13.16 -11.74 15.42
C ALA A 127 -11.76 -11.84 14.79
N MET A 128 -10.92 -12.77 15.26
CA MET A 128 -9.59 -13.03 14.69
C MET A 128 -9.70 -13.53 13.24
N VAL A 129 -10.61 -14.43 12.94
CA VAL A 129 -10.75 -15.01 11.58
C VAL A 129 -11.39 -14.04 10.59
N THR A 130 -12.19 -13.09 11.07
CA THR A 130 -12.83 -12.07 10.23
C THR A 130 -12.00 -10.79 10.21
N SER A 131 -12.11 -9.98 11.24
CA SER A 131 -11.58 -8.61 11.27
C SER A 131 -10.05 -8.52 11.24
N ASP A 132 -9.34 -9.39 11.97
CA ASP A 132 -7.88 -9.32 12.03
C ASP A 132 -7.26 -9.77 10.69
N ILE A 133 -7.84 -10.77 10.03
CA ILE A 133 -7.38 -11.20 8.70
C ILE A 133 -7.67 -10.12 7.65
N GLU A 134 -8.86 -9.49 7.67
CA GLU A 134 -9.21 -8.39 6.76
C GLU A 134 -8.26 -7.20 6.85
N THR A 135 -7.72 -6.94 8.04
CA THR A 135 -6.70 -5.89 8.21
C THR A 135 -5.44 -6.15 7.37
N LEU A 136 -5.14 -7.41 7.04
CA LEU A 136 -4.01 -7.77 6.17
C LEU A 136 -4.24 -7.41 4.71
N GLU A 137 -5.50 -7.27 4.28
CA GLU A 137 -5.83 -6.75 2.94
C GLU A 137 -5.22 -5.36 2.74
N VAL A 138 -5.42 -4.47 3.71
CA VAL A 138 -4.86 -3.11 3.67
C VAL A 138 -3.34 -3.15 3.55
N PHE A 139 -2.68 -4.09 4.23
CA PHE A 139 -1.22 -4.23 4.12
C PHE A 139 -0.79 -4.65 2.71
N TYR A 140 -1.38 -5.69 2.14
CA TYR A 140 -0.96 -6.21 0.83
C TYR A 140 -1.41 -5.33 -0.33
N ALA A 141 -2.66 -4.86 -0.33
CA ALA A 141 -3.21 -4.10 -1.45
C ALA A 141 -2.83 -2.60 -1.42
N HIS A 142 -2.72 -2.01 -0.21
CA HIS A 142 -2.62 -0.55 -0.08
C HIS A 142 -1.33 -0.07 0.61
N THR A 143 -0.46 -0.97 1.05
CA THR A 143 0.79 -0.56 1.71
C THR A 143 2.02 -1.04 0.96
N LEU A 144 2.11 -2.33 0.66
CA LEU A 144 3.33 -2.93 0.13
C LEU A 144 3.66 -2.42 -1.29
N SER A 145 2.70 -2.53 -2.21
CA SER A 145 2.88 -2.11 -3.61
C SER A 145 3.13 -0.60 -3.74
N PRO A 146 2.34 0.31 -3.11
CA PRO A 146 2.60 1.74 -3.18
C PRO A 146 3.97 2.16 -2.63
N ILE A 147 4.47 1.52 -1.57
CA ILE A 147 5.82 1.80 -1.06
C ILE A 147 6.88 1.45 -2.11
N MET A 148 6.79 0.27 -2.73
CA MET A 148 7.72 -0.14 -3.78
C MET A 148 7.67 0.81 -4.98
N ILE A 149 6.48 1.16 -5.45
CA ILE A 149 6.27 2.11 -6.56
C ILE A 149 6.89 3.46 -6.21
N CYS A 150 6.63 3.97 -5.00
CA CYS A 150 7.18 5.24 -4.52
C CYS A 150 8.71 5.25 -4.57
N ILE A 151 9.36 4.17 -4.11
CA ILE A 151 10.82 4.05 -4.14
C ILE A 151 11.34 4.11 -5.58
N PHE A 152 10.80 3.30 -6.49
CA PHE A 152 11.27 3.25 -7.88
C PHE A 152 11.02 4.56 -8.63
N VAL A 153 9.85 5.16 -8.46
CA VAL A 153 9.51 6.46 -9.09
C VAL A 153 10.41 7.57 -8.55
N SER A 154 10.60 7.63 -7.23
CA SER A 154 11.48 8.65 -6.62
C SER A 154 12.92 8.51 -7.09
N LEU A 155 13.46 7.29 -7.15
CA LEU A 155 14.79 7.04 -7.68
C LEU A 155 14.91 7.46 -9.15
N GLY A 156 13.91 7.11 -9.98
CA GLY A 156 13.85 7.52 -11.37
C GLY A 156 13.85 9.04 -11.55
N ILE A 157 13.07 9.76 -10.76
CA ILE A 157 13.01 11.23 -10.79
C ILE A 157 14.34 11.85 -10.34
N ILE A 158 14.94 11.35 -9.25
CA ILE A 158 16.24 11.83 -8.76
C ILE A 158 17.32 11.71 -9.84
N ILE A 159 17.40 10.56 -10.48
CA ILE A 159 18.37 10.31 -11.57
C ILE A 159 18.07 11.21 -12.76
N TYR A 160 16.82 11.30 -13.19
CA TYR A 160 16.42 12.13 -14.32
C TYR A 160 16.76 13.61 -14.11
N VAL A 161 16.39 14.17 -12.95
CA VAL A 161 16.68 15.58 -12.61
C VAL A 161 18.18 15.84 -12.53
N GLY A 162 18.94 14.89 -11.96
CA GLY A 162 20.39 14.99 -11.87
C GLY A 162 21.09 15.05 -13.24
N LEU A 163 20.62 14.21 -14.18
CA LEU A 163 21.20 14.13 -15.53
C LEU A 163 20.76 15.27 -16.46
N VAL A 164 19.50 15.70 -16.37
CA VAL A 164 18.90 16.67 -17.31
C VAL A 164 19.08 18.11 -16.83
N SER A 165 19.00 18.36 -15.53
CA SER A 165 19.06 19.72 -14.98
C SER A 165 20.35 19.96 -14.19
N SER A 166 20.39 19.51 -12.94
CA SER A 166 21.52 19.74 -12.04
C SER A 166 21.50 18.77 -10.86
N TRP A 167 22.67 18.32 -10.45
CA TRP A 167 22.80 17.50 -9.24
C TRP A 167 22.43 18.23 -7.95
N TYR A 168 22.48 19.57 -7.93
CA TYR A 168 21.98 20.37 -6.79
C TYR A 168 20.47 20.26 -6.65
N LEU A 169 19.72 20.32 -7.76
CA LEU A 169 18.27 20.13 -7.75
C LEU A 169 17.89 18.68 -7.38
N SER A 170 18.66 17.71 -7.84
CA SER A 170 18.51 16.32 -7.45
C SER A 170 18.70 16.13 -5.93
N LEU A 171 19.67 16.81 -5.32
CA LEU A 171 19.87 16.79 -3.86
C LEU A 171 18.66 17.38 -3.11
N CYS A 172 18.09 18.49 -3.59
CA CYS A 172 16.84 19.03 -3.02
C CYS A 172 15.68 18.04 -3.12
N ALA A 173 15.56 17.31 -4.25
CA ALA A 173 14.55 16.27 -4.42
C ALA A 173 14.77 15.12 -3.42
N ILE A 174 16.00 14.64 -3.22
CA ILE A 174 16.34 13.61 -2.24
C ILE A 174 15.89 14.03 -0.84
N ILE A 175 16.25 15.24 -0.41
CA ILE A 175 15.88 15.76 0.92
C ILE A 175 14.36 15.79 1.07
N SER A 176 13.64 16.26 0.06
CA SER A 176 12.18 16.33 0.07
C SER A 176 11.55 14.94 0.17
N TYR A 177 12.03 13.95 -0.59
CA TYR A 177 11.52 12.57 -0.53
C TYR A 177 11.86 11.87 0.78
N LEU A 178 13.01 12.15 1.41
CA LEU A 178 13.35 11.63 2.74
C LEU A 178 12.42 12.21 3.82
N ILE A 179 12.13 13.50 3.75
CA ILE A 179 11.20 14.14 4.69
C ILE A 179 9.80 13.55 4.54
N ILE A 180 9.26 13.49 3.32
CA ILE A 180 7.89 13.01 3.08
C ILE A 180 7.78 11.50 3.25
N GLY A 181 8.74 10.73 2.74
CA GLY A 181 8.67 9.26 2.71
C GLY A 181 9.11 8.58 4.01
N ILE A 182 9.95 9.22 4.81
CA ILE A 182 10.50 8.61 6.03
C ILE A 182 10.15 9.43 7.27
N LEU A 183 10.50 10.71 7.32
CA LEU A 183 10.39 11.51 8.53
C LEU A 183 8.94 11.71 8.95
N LEU A 184 8.06 12.11 8.04
CA LEU A 184 6.63 12.31 8.32
C LEU A 184 5.92 11.01 8.78
N PRO A 185 6.07 9.84 8.12
CA PRO A 185 5.49 8.59 8.58
C PRO A 185 6.00 8.16 9.97
N LEU A 186 7.29 8.36 10.26
CA LEU A 186 7.85 8.03 11.58
C LEU A 186 7.26 8.89 12.69
N ILE A 187 7.15 10.20 12.48
CA ILE A 187 6.54 11.14 13.43
C ILE A 187 5.06 10.79 13.64
N SER A 188 4.32 10.58 12.55
CA SER A 188 2.89 10.23 12.60
C SER A 188 2.68 8.90 13.32
N SER A 189 3.43 7.86 12.97
CA SER A 189 3.35 6.55 13.61
C SER A 189 3.60 6.60 15.11
N SER A 190 4.58 7.38 15.55
CA SER A 190 4.90 7.55 16.97
C SER A 190 3.75 8.21 17.74
N LYS A 191 3.15 9.27 17.20
CA LYS A 191 2.02 9.99 17.82
C LYS A 191 0.72 9.17 17.81
N MET A 192 0.45 8.47 16.71
CA MET A 192 -0.79 7.72 16.50
C MET A 192 -0.86 6.39 17.28
N LYS A 193 0.27 5.88 17.79
CA LYS A 193 0.34 4.58 18.47
C LYS A 193 -0.60 4.47 19.66
N ASN A 194 -0.61 5.45 20.56
CA ASN A 194 -1.46 5.45 21.74
C ASN A 194 -2.92 5.69 21.36
N ILE A 195 -3.19 6.57 20.41
CA ILE A 195 -4.54 6.85 19.90
C ILE A 195 -5.14 5.59 19.29
N GLY A 196 -4.39 4.85 18.49
CA GLY A 196 -4.85 3.61 17.88
C GLY A 196 -5.15 2.49 18.91
N VAL A 197 -4.39 2.39 19.98
CA VAL A 197 -4.67 1.44 21.08
C VAL A 197 -5.96 1.82 21.81
N ASN A 198 -6.13 3.09 22.19
CA ASN A 198 -7.33 3.58 22.84
C ASN A 198 -8.58 3.37 21.97
N TYR A 199 -8.50 3.75 20.71
CA TYR A 199 -9.59 3.53 19.74
C TYR A 199 -10.02 2.05 19.67
N ARG A 200 -9.07 1.11 19.59
CA ARG A 200 -9.38 -0.32 19.57
C ARG A 200 -10.07 -0.79 20.87
N GLN A 201 -9.65 -0.27 22.02
CA GLN A 201 -10.28 -0.60 23.30
C GLN A 201 -11.71 -0.08 23.37
N GLU A 202 -11.93 1.17 22.99
CA GLU A 202 -13.27 1.79 22.95
C GLU A 202 -14.19 1.09 21.95
N PHE A 203 -13.69 0.77 20.76
CA PHE A 203 -14.44 0.01 19.75
C PHE A 203 -14.79 -1.41 20.21
N SER A 204 -13.87 -2.07 20.93
CA SER A 204 -14.13 -3.39 21.53
C SER A 204 -15.20 -3.33 22.61
N SER A 205 -15.16 -2.33 23.50
CA SER A 205 -16.17 -2.14 24.53
C SER A 205 -17.54 -1.75 23.96
N PHE A 206 -17.56 -0.92 22.93
CA PHE A 206 -18.79 -0.59 22.19
C PHE A 206 -19.43 -1.84 21.56
N ASN A 207 -18.64 -2.67 20.88
CA ASN A 207 -19.14 -3.92 20.29
C ASN A 207 -19.66 -4.90 21.35
N ALA A 208 -19.00 -5.00 22.51
CA ALA A 208 -19.48 -5.82 23.61
C ALA A 208 -20.83 -5.33 24.13
N TYR A 209 -20.96 -4.03 24.39
CA TYR A 209 -22.22 -3.41 24.81
C TYR A 209 -23.34 -3.59 23.77
N TYR A 210 -23.02 -3.40 22.49
CA TYR A 210 -23.98 -3.60 21.42
C TYR A 210 -24.48 -5.05 21.33
N MET A 211 -23.57 -6.02 21.45
CA MET A 211 -23.92 -7.45 21.44
C MET A 211 -24.74 -7.86 22.66
N ASP A 212 -24.49 -7.28 23.83
CA ASP A 212 -25.29 -7.54 25.03
C ASP A 212 -26.68 -6.94 24.91
N SER A 213 -26.81 -5.75 24.28
CA SER A 213 -28.09 -5.09 24.06
C SER A 213 -28.99 -5.85 23.04
N ILE A 214 -28.40 -6.60 22.10
CA ILE A 214 -29.16 -7.43 21.15
C ILE A 214 -29.61 -8.75 21.78
N LYS A 215 -28.86 -9.26 22.75
CA LYS A 215 -29.22 -10.51 23.43
C LYS A 215 -30.32 -10.37 24.49
N GLY A 216 -30.67 -9.14 24.87
CA GLY A 216 -31.70 -8.83 25.87
C GLY A 216 -31.21 -9.10 27.27
#